data_3d1ada16dd179395b0109344e3a01fd9
#
_entry.id   3d1ada16dd179395b0109344e3a01fd9
#
_cell.length_a   1.000
_cell.length_b   1.000
_cell.length_c   1.000
_cell.angle_alpha   90.00
_cell.angle_beta   90.00
_cell.angle_gamma   90.00
#
_symmetry.space_group_name_H-M   'P 1'
#
loop_
_entity.id
_entity.type
_entity.pdbx_description
1 polymer ?
#
loop_
_entity_poly.entity_id
_entity_poly.type
_entity_poly.pdbx_seq_one_letter_code
_entity_poly.pdbx_strand_id
1 'polypeptide(L)'
;MEKLAAEQRKETKRQFINVKYKDSVFRMAFEEKKYQLELYNALNGSDYDDPEAVEVTTLEDTFFIGMRNDLSFVVGLSLNMYEHQSTKNLNMPLRGLIYFTQVYMEYINRNGYRLYAESQIPLPFPKYIVFYNGEKDAPEEEELLLSDAFPKEMKEQIPSLECRARVLNINFGHNRELMEKCQRLRQYSELVAIVRDYLEKGMDKEEAMRKAWEEGMKRGLLTDILSRNGTEVIAMLLKEYDLEEAKEYWKKEAAEEATKEATSRTLARDRILFDLLLTQERYEEAKRAAKDPDYQMKLLNEYGI
;
A
#
# COMPACT_ATOMS: atom_id res chain seq x y z
N MET A 1 -7.65 36.81 -15.73
CA MET A 1 -8.12 35.61 -16.46
C MET A 1 -7.24 34.38 -16.18
N GLU A 2 -5.91 34.46 -16.18
CA GLU A 2 -5.03 33.31 -15.90
C GLU A 2 -5.15 32.75 -14.47
N LYS A 3 -5.36 33.58 -13.44
CA LYS A 3 -5.60 33.08 -12.06
C LYS A 3 -6.90 32.31 -11.91
N LEU A 4 -7.98 32.74 -12.57
CA LEU A 4 -9.26 32.02 -12.59
C LEU A 4 -9.14 30.67 -13.32
N ALA A 5 -8.39 30.63 -14.42
CA ALA A 5 -8.12 29.38 -15.14
C ALA A 5 -7.24 28.40 -14.34
N ALA A 6 -6.31 28.92 -13.55
CA ALA A 6 -5.48 28.11 -12.64
C ALA A 6 -6.27 27.59 -11.43
N GLU A 7 -7.19 28.39 -10.87
CA GLU A 7 -8.10 27.96 -9.81
C GLU A 7 -9.13 26.95 -10.31
N GLN A 8 -9.72 27.18 -11.50
CA GLN A 8 -10.60 26.19 -12.13
C GLN A 8 -9.88 24.88 -12.46
N ARG A 9 -8.61 24.92 -12.91
CA ARG A 9 -7.79 23.73 -13.09
C ARG A 9 -7.46 23.03 -11.76
N LYS A 10 -7.26 23.76 -10.66
CA LYS A 10 -7.08 23.21 -9.31
C LYS A 10 -8.38 22.64 -8.76
N GLU A 11 -9.50 23.27 -9.00
CA GLU A 11 -10.83 22.78 -8.59
C GLU A 11 -11.25 21.57 -9.41
N THR A 12 -11.00 21.55 -10.73
CA THR A 12 -11.20 20.38 -11.58
C THR A 12 -10.28 19.23 -11.15
N LYS A 13 -9.00 19.48 -10.82
CA LYS A 13 -8.12 18.48 -10.22
C LYS A 13 -8.61 17.99 -8.85
N ARG A 14 -9.17 18.86 -8.00
CA ARG A 14 -9.77 18.45 -6.72
C ARG A 14 -11.07 17.68 -6.89
N GLN A 15 -11.91 18.01 -7.88
CA GLN A 15 -13.10 17.23 -8.23
C GLN A 15 -12.77 15.86 -8.82
N PHE A 16 -11.67 15.73 -9.60
CA PHE A 16 -11.17 14.43 -10.06
C PHE A 16 -10.62 13.55 -8.91
N ILE A 17 -10.18 14.14 -7.80
CA ILE A 17 -9.71 13.39 -6.60
C ILE A 17 -10.89 12.87 -5.77
N ASN A 18 -12.11 13.41 -5.97
CA ASN A 18 -13.29 13.06 -5.17
C ASN A 18 -14.27 12.09 -5.85
N VAL A 19 -13.89 11.48 -6.97
CA VAL A 19 -14.64 10.38 -7.55
C VAL A 19 -14.38 9.13 -6.71
N LYS A 20 -15.41 8.66 -6.05
CA LYS A 20 -15.54 7.45 -5.25
C LYS A 20 -14.67 6.32 -5.84
N TYR A 21 -13.48 6.11 -5.27
CA TYR A 21 -12.66 4.91 -5.49
C TYR A 21 -13.38 3.71 -4.87
N LYS A 22 -14.51 3.32 -5.43
CA LYS A 22 -15.24 2.19 -4.86
C LYS A 22 -14.68 0.86 -5.30
N ASP A 23 -14.02 0.78 -6.46
CA ASP A 23 -13.74 -0.53 -7.01
C ASP A 23 -12.39 -0.55 -7.74
N SER A 24 -11.39 -1.18 -7.14
CA SER A 24 -10.22 -1.63 -7.89
C SER A 24 -10.61 -2.83 -8.76
N VAL A 25 -9.95 -3.03 -9.89
CA VAL A 25 -10.20 -4.21 -10.75
C VAL A 25 -9.92 -5.50 -9.98
N PHE A 26 -8.98 -5.47 -9.03
CA PHE A 26 -8.73 -6.58 -8.11
C PHE A 26 -9.98 -6.89 -7.27
N ARG A 27 -10.62 -5.88 -6.66
CA ARG A 27 -11.84 -6.07 -5.88
C ARG A 27 -12.98 -6.63 -6.73
N MET A 28 -13.17 -6.11 -7.95
CA MET A 28 -14.16 -6.64 -8.89
C MET A 28 -13.87 -8.10 -9.27
N ALA A 29 -12.59 -8.45 -9.46
CA ALA A 29 -12.21 -9.83 -9.78
C ALA A 29 -12.60 -10.82 -8.68
N PHE A 30 -12.61 -10.37 -7.42
CA PHE A 30 -12.91 -11.20 -6.25
C PHE A 30 -14.21 -10.79 -5.53
N GLU A 31 -15.15 -10.13 -6.20
CA GLU A 31 -16.43 -9.73 -5.62
C GLU A 31 -17.30 -10.94 -5.25
N GLU A 32 -17.32 -11.95 -6.10
CA GLU A 32 -18.14 -13.14 -5.87
C GLU A 32 -17.47 -14.12 -4.89
N LYS A 33 -18.24 -14.64 -3.93
CA LYS A 33 -17.77 -15.58 -2.89
C LYS A 33 -16.99 -16.79 -3.46
N LYS A 34 -17.40 -17.31 -4.63
CA LYS A 34 -16.70 -18.43 -5.27
C LYS A 34 -15.24 -18.11 -5.60
N TYR A 35 -14.94 -16.86 -6.02
CA TYR A 35 -13.59 -16.43 -6.32
C TYR A 35 -12.79 -16.13 -5.06
N GLN A 36 -13.45 -15.63 -4.02
CA GLN A 36 -12.84 -15.48 -2.70
C GLN A 36 -12.45 -16.84 -2.13
N LEU A 37 -13.32 -17.86 -2.29
CA LEU A 37 -13.05 -19.23 -1.86
C LEU A 37 -11.93 -19.88 -2.67
N GLU A 38 -11.90 -19.68 -3.98
CA GLU A 38 -10.81 -20.14 -4.86
C GLU A 38 -9.46 -19.58 -4.39
N LEU A 39 -9.41 -18.26 -4.11
CA LEU A 39 -8.21 -17.60 -3.60
C LEU A 39 -7.81 -18.12 -2.22
N TYR A 40 -8.78 -18.29 -1.33
CA TYR A 40 -8.56 -18.86 0.00
C TYR A 40 -7.97 -20.27 -0.08
N ASN A 41 -8.55 -21.14 -0.89
CA ASN A 41 -8.08 -22.51 -1.08
C ASN A 41 -6.66 -22.55 -1.63
N ALA A 42 -6.35 -21.71 -2.63
CA ALA A 42 -5.02 -21.64 -3.23
C ALA A 42 -3.95 -21.21 -2.22
N LEU A 43 -4.28 -20.27 -1.33
CA LEU A 43 -3.36 -19.74 -0.32
C LEU A 43 -3.16 -20.66 0.88
N ASN A 44 -4.17 -21.48 1.21
CA ASN A 44 -4.17 -22.31 2.42
C ASN A 44 -3.98 -23.80 2.12
N GLY A 45 -3.96 -24.22 0.85
CA GLY A 45 -3.90 -25.62 0.47
C GLY A 45 -5.14 -26.38 0.90
N SER A 46 -6.30 -25.72 0.93
CA SER A 46 -7.60 -26.29 1.26
C SER A 46 -8.43 -26.53 0.01
N ASP A 47 -9.55 -27.22 0.14
CA ASP A 47 -10.42 -27.66 -0.96
C ASP A 47 -11.91 -27.44 -0.64
N TYR A 48 -12.24 -26.35 0.05
CA TYR A 48 -13.65 -25.98 0.27
C TYR A 48 -14.35 -25.79 -1.07
N ASP A 49 -15.55 -26.36 -1.21
CA ASP A 49 -16.34 -26.36 -2.45
C ASP A 49 -17.64 -25.53 -2.35
N ASP A 50 -18.09 -25.21 -1.13
CA ASP A 50 -19.28 -24.40 -0.89
C ASP A 50 -18.93 -22.90 -0.74
N PRO A 51 -19.30 -22.04 -1.71
CA PRO A 51 -19.07 -20.59 -1.61
C PRO A 51 -19.78 -19.94 -0.41
N GLU A 52 -20.84 -20.56 0.13
CA GLU A 52 -21.54 -20.02 1.30
C GLU A 52 -20.73 -20.17 2.60
N ALA A 53 -19.66 -20.98 2.59
CA ALA A 53 -18.68 -21.00 3.66
C ALA A 53 -17.94 -19.67 3.85
N VAL A 54 -18.01 -18.77 2.85
CA VAL A 54 -17.40 -17.42 2.91
C VAL A 54 -18.37 -16.45 3.57
N GLU A 55 -18.02 -15.97 4.76
CA GLU A 55 -18.70 -14.87 5.43
C GLU A 55 -17.94 -13.55 5.18
N VAL A 56 -18.52 -12.67 4.38
CA VAL A 56 -17.91 -11.39 4.00
C VAL A 56 -17.94 -10.42 5.19
N THR A 57 -16.76 -9.85 5.50
CA THR A 57 -16.54 -8.88 6.58
C THR A 57 -15.85 -7.61 6.09
N THR A 58 -15.88 -7.37 4.76
CA THR A 58 -15.24 -6.20 4.14
C THR A 58 -15.84 -4.89 4.66
N LEU A 59 -14.98 -3.98 5.10
CA LEU A 59 -15.36 -2.68 5.63
C LEU A 59 -15.69 -1.72 4.49
N GLU A 60 -16.95 -1.31 4.36
CA GLU A 60 -17.38 -0.43 3.27
C GLU A 60 -17.14 1.06 3.52
N ASP A 61 -17.29 1.54 4.75
CA ASP A 61 -16.99 2.91 5.16
C ASP A 61 -16.78 2.96 6.68
N THR A 62 -15.54 3.11 7.12
CA THR A 62 -15.28 3.36 8.53
C THR A 62 -15.06 4.85 8.79
N PHE A 63 -15.81 5.34 9.76
CA PHE A 63 -15.98 6.76 10.10
C PHE A 63 -14.69 7.50 10.50
N PHE A 64 -13.58 6.81 10.70
CA PHE A 64 -12.43 7.39 11.40
C PHE A 64 -11.24 7.85 10.55
N ILE A 65 -10.96 7.29 9.35
CA ILE A 65 -9.75 7.72 8.59
C ILE A 65 -9.94 7.62 7.07
N GLY A 66 -11.11 7.24 6.54
CA GLY A 66 -11.29 7.04 5.09
C GLY A 66 -10.45 5.89 4.51
N MET A 67 -9.96 4.99 5.37
CA MET A 67 -9.23 3.80 4.97
C MET A 67 -10.20 2.64 4.76
N ARG A 68 -10.06 1.95 3.64
CA ARG A 68 -10.84 0.75 3.27
C ARG A 68 -9.86 -0.37 3.02
N ASN A 69 -10.25 -1.60 3.36
CA ASN A 69 -9.56 -2.78 2.90
C ASN A 69 -10.20 -3.30 1.61
N ASP A 70 -9.42 -3.97 0.76
CA ASP A 70 -9.94 -4.48 -0.51
C ASP A 70 -10.89 -5.66 -0.30
N LEU A 71 -10.46 -6.67 0.45
CA LEU A 71 -11.26 -7.85 0.76
C LEU A 71 -11.03 -8.28 2.21
N SER A 72 -12.11 -8.55 2.95
CA SER A 72 -12.04 -9.33 4.18
C SER A 72 -13.21 -10.28 4.33
N PHE A 73 -12.93 -11.48 4.80
CA PHE A 73 -13.93 -12.52 4.98
C PHE A 73 -13.46 -13.60 5.95
N VAL A 74 -14.41 -14.30 6.54
CA VAL A 74 -14.17 -15.46 7.40
C VAL A 74 -14.49 -16.73 6.64
N VAL A 75 -13.59 -17.71 6.74
CA VAL A 75 -13.84 -19.09 6.31
C VAL A 75 -13.48 -20.00 7.49
N GLY A 76 -14.44 -20.73 8.01
CA GLY A 76 -14.27 -21.55 9.21
C GLY A 76 -13.80 -20.72 10.41
N LEU A 77 -12.62 -20.99 10.92
CA LEU A 77 -12.01 -20.26 12.05
C LEU A 77 -10.99 -19.21 11.62
N SER A 78 -10.87 -18.89 10.33
CA SER A 78 -9.86 -17.98 9.80
C SER A 78 -10.49 -16.69 9.30
N LEU A 79 -10.07 -15.55 9.86
CA LEU A 79 -10.33 -14.20 9.35
C LEU A 79 -9.23 -13.85 8.36
N ASN A 80 -9.61 -13.69 7.10
CA ASN A 80 -8.68 -13.39 6.01
C ASN A 80 -8.87 -11.93 5.59
N MET A 81 -7.77 -11.19 5.59
CA MET A 81 -7.71 -9.81 5.13
C MET A 81 -6.71 -9.73 3.98
N TYR A 82 -7.19 -9.32 2.82
CA TYR A 82 -6.43 -9.25 1.59
C TYR A 82 -6.43 -7.82 1.06
N GLU A 83 -5.24 -7.32 0.74
CA GLU A 83 -5.00 -5.99 0.18
C GLU A 83 -4.26 -6.12 -1.15
N HIS A 84 -4.61 -5.30 -2.10
CA HIS A 84 -3.87 -5.15 -3.36
C HIS A 84 -3.03 -3.87 -3.34
N GLN A 85 -1.79 -3.94 -3.79
CA GLN A 85 -0.85 -2.81 -3.79
C GLN A 85 -0.03 -2.76 -5.08
N SER A 86 -0.11 -1.66 -5.79
CA SER A 86 0.75 -1.35 -6.94
C SER A 86 2.09 -0.72 -6.53
N THR A 87 2.17 -0.16 -5.32
CA THR A 87 3.41 0.43 -4.77
C THR A 87 3.78 -0.23 -3.44
N LYS A 88 5.08 -0.51 -3.23
CA LYS A 88 5.56 -1.05 -1.96
C LYS A 88 5.31 -0.06 -0.82
N ASN A 89 4.65 -0.52 0.24
CA ASN A 89 4.33 0.27 1.41
C ASN A 89 4.72 -0.49 2.69
N LEU A 90 5.76 -0.02 3.38
CA LEU A 90 6.26 -0.65 4.60
C LEU A 90 5.32 -0.48 5.81
N ASN A 91 4.30 0.40 5.72
CA ASN A 91 3.31 0.60 6.78
C ASN A 91 2.12 -0.37 6.69
N MET A 92 2.20 -1.41 5.86
CA MET A 92 1.12 -2.40 5.77
C MET A 92 0.81 -3.07 7.11
N PRO A 93 1.78 -3.46 7.97
CA PRO A 93 1.46 -4.00 9.27
C PRO A 93 0.66 -3.05 10.17
N LEU A 94 0.98 -1.76 10.16
CA LEU A 94 0.23 -0.74 10.91
C LEU A 94 -1.20 -0.59 10.37
N ARG A 95 -1.38 -0.59 9.05
CA ARG A 95 -2.70 -0.56 8.41
C ARG A 95 -3.51 -1.81 8.76
N GLY A 96 -2.88 -2.99 8.70
CA GLY A 96 -3.50 -4.26 9.07
C GLY A 96 -3.99 -4.26 10.51
N LEU A 97 -3.21 -3.76 11.46
CA LEU A 97 -3.61 -3.61 12.85
C LEU A 97 -4.89 -2.78 12.99
N ILE A 98 -4.98 -1.64 12.30
CA ILE A 98 -6.17 -0.78 12.32
C ILE A 98 -7.38 -1.52 11.77
N TYR A 99 -7.24 -2.21 10.63
CA TYR A 99 -8.31 -2.96 10.01
C TYR A 99 -8.77 -4.13 10.89
N PHE A 100 -7.85 -4.92 11.45
CA PHE A 100 -8.22 -6.02 12.36
C PHE A 100 -8.97 -5.52 13.58
N THR A 101 -8.57 -4.40 14.15
CA THR A 101 -9.29 -3.80 15.28
C THR A 101 -10.75 -3.53 14.92
N GLN A 102 -11.01 -2.96 13.76
CA GLN A 102 -12.37 -2.65 13.30
C GLN A 102 -13.19 -3.91 13.04
N VAL A 103 -12.62 -4.86 12.28
CA VAL A 103 -13.32 -6.13 11.96
C VAL A 103 -13.61 -6.93 13.22
N TYR A 104 -12.69 -7.00 14.18
CA TYR A 104 -12.95 -7.68 15.46
C TYR A 104 -13.98 -6.96 16.29
N MET A 105 -14.03 -5.64 16.31
CA MET A 105 -15.09 -4.89 17.00
C MET A 105 -16.47 -5.19 16.41
N GLU A 106 -16.58 -5.24 15.07
CA GLU A 106 -17.82 -5.65 14.41
C GLU A 106 -18.18 -7.10 14.69
N TYR A 107 -17.21 -8.02 14.66
CA TYR A 107 -17.40 -9.42 14.99
C TYR A 107 -17.91 -9.60 16.42
N ILE A 108 -17.33 -8.91 17.40
CA ILE A 108 -17.73 -8.92 18.81
C ILE A 108 -19.17 -8.42 18.94
N ASN A 109 -19.51 -7.29 18.30
CA ASN A 109 -20.84 -6.70 18.36
C ASN A 109 -21.88 -7.61 17.71
N ARG A 110 -21.62 -8.15 16.53
CA ARG A 110 -22.51 -9.03 15.77
C ARG A 110 -22.84 -10.31 16.53
N ASN A 111 -21.85 -10.87 17.23
CA ASN A 111 -22.02 -12.08 18.03
C ASN A 111 -22.50 -11.81 19.46
N GLY A 112 -22.73 -10.56 19.86
CA GLY A 112 -23.21 -10.21 21.19
C GLY A 112 -22.21 -10.47 22.31
N TYR A 113 -20.93 -10.60 22.01
CA TYR A 113 -19.88 -10.80 23.01
C TYR A 113 -19.67 -9.55 23.86
N ARG A 114 -19.28 -9.76 25.13
CA ARG A 114 -19.06 -8.67 26.10
C ARG A 114 -17.58 -8.59 26.45
N LEU A 115 -16.92 -7.51 26.06
CA LEU A 115 -15.46 -7.30 26.31
C LEU A 115 -15.08 -7.33 27.79
N TYR A 116 -16.00 -6.98 28.68
CA TYR A 116 -15.77 -6.93 30.14
C TYR A 116 -16.26 -8.19 30.87
N ALA A 117 -16.62 -9.26 30.14
CA ALA A 117 -16.93 -10.54 30.75
C ALA A 117 -15.64 -11.23 31.20
N GLU A 118 -15.73 -12.08 32.20
CA GLU A 118 -14.57 -12.89 32.70
C GLU A 118 -14.13 -13.96 31.68
N SER A 119 -15.04 -14.42 30.82
CA SER A 119 -14.75 -15.42 29.81
C SER A 119 -14.03 -14.84 28.61
N GLN A 120 -13.02 -15.55 28.12
CA GLN A 120 -12.31 -15.17 26.88
C GLN A 120 -13.23 -15.26 25.68
N ILE A 121 -13.22 -14.20 24.84
CA ILE A 121 -13.97 -14.16 23.59
C ILE A 121 -13.22 -14.99 22.53
N PRO A 122 -13.88 -15.98 21.90
CA PRO A 122 -13.29 -16.71 20.78
C PRO A 122 -13.23 -15.80 19.54
N LEU A 123 -12.01 -15.49 19.09
CA LEU A 123 -11.79 -14.70 17.88
C LEU A 123 -11.33 -15.59 16.73
N PRO A 124 -11.75 -15.34 15.49
CA PRO A 124 -11.21 -16.04 14.34
C PRO A 124 -9.73 -15.70 14.16
N PHE A 125 -8.95 -16.67 13.68
CA PHE A 125 -7.50 -16.55 13.51
C PHE A 125 -7.18 -15.55 12.38
N PRO A 126 -6.43 -14.47 12.62
CA PRO A 126 -6.17 -13.44 11.63
C PRO A 126 -5.08 -13.85 10.63
N LYS A 127 -5.34 -13.63 9.35
CA LYS A 127 -4.36 -13.72 8.26
C LYS A 127 -4.37 -12.44 7.47
N TYR A 128 -3.20 -11.85 7.26
CA TYR A 128 -3.04 -10.63 6.48
C TYR A 128 -2.13 -10.85 5.30
N ILE A 129 -2.67 -10.72 4.09
CA ILE A 129 -1.95 -10.93 2.85
C ILE A 129 -2.06 -9.68 1.98
N VAL A 130 -0.93 -9.25 1.45
CA VAL A 130 -0.80 -8.11 0.55
C VAL A 130 -0.35 -8.65 -0.81
N PHE A 131 -1.17 -8.46 -1.83
CA PHE A 131 -0.83 -8.80 -3.20
C PHE A 131 -0.14 -7.61 -3.86
N TYR A 132 1.16 -7.76 -4.08
CA TYR A 132 1.97 -6.74 -4.75
C TYR A 132 1.96 -6.97 -6.26
N ASN A 133 1.55 -5.93 -6.98
CA ASN A 133 1.51 -5.91 -8.43
C ASN A 133 2.11 -4.59 -8.96
N GLY A 134 3.24 -4.15 -8.40
CA GLY A 134 3.92 -2.93 -8.81
C GLY A 134 4.99 -3.18 -9.89
N GLU A 135 5.51 -2.11 -10.47
CA GLU A 135 6.55 -2.18 -11.52
C GLU A 135 7.95 -2.44 -10.96
N LYS A 136 8.19 -2.08 -9.69
CA LYS A 136 9.49 -2.31 -9.07
C LYS A 136 9.70 -3.79 -8.82
N ASP A 137 10.93 -4.25 -9.10
CA ASP A 137 11.34 -5.61 -8.77
C ASP A 137 11.13 -5.90 -7.28
N ALA A 138 10.53 -7.06 -7.02
CA ALA A 138 10.20 -7.51 -5.67
C ALA A 138 10.36 -9.03 -5.58
N PRO A 139 10.75 -9.56 -4.41
CA PRO A 139 10.83 -10.99 -4.21
C PRO A 139 9.47 -11.66 -4.39
N GLU A 140 9.46 -12.98 -4.62
CA GLU A 140 8.25 -13.79 -4.71
C GLU A 140 7.36 -13.61 -3.46
N GLU A 141 8.00 -13.57 -2.31
CA GLU A 141 7.36 -13.39 -1.00
C GLU A 141 8.23 -12.55 -0.07
N GLU A 142 7.61 -11.70 0.73
CA GLU A 142 8.24 -10.89 1.77
C GLU A 142 7.32 -10.82 2.99
N GLU A 143 7.87 -10.84 4.19
CA GLU A 143 7.12 -10.58 5.42
C GLU A 143 7.47 -9.18 5.94
N LEU A 144 6.46 -8.37 6.23
CA LEU A 144 6.59 -7.07 6.88
C LEU A 144 6.10 -7.17 8.32
N LEU A 145 6.87 -6.62 9.25
CA LEU A 145 6.59 -6.66 10.68
C LEU A 145 6.29 -5.27 11.21
N LEU A 146 5.31 -5.15 12.11
CA LEU A 146 5.04 -3.89 12.79
C LEU A 146 6.23 -3.47 13.66
N SER A 147 6.92 -4.45 14.26
CA SER A 147 8.11 -4.23 15.08
C SER A 147 9.28 -3.58 14.33
N ASP A 148 9.33 -3.64 13.00
CA ASP A 148 10.35 -2.93 12.22
C ASP A 148 10.21 -1.40 12.28
N ALA A 149 9.03 -0.90 12.66
CA ALA A 149 8.79 0.53 12.88
C ALA A 149 9.20 1.01 14.29
N PHE A 150 9.54 0.11 15.21
CA PHE A 150 9.92 0.47 16.57
C PHE A 150 11.39 0.94 16.66
N PRO A 151 11.76 1.71 17.71
CA PRO A 151 13.14 2.16 17.90
C PRO A 151 14.12 0.99 17.90
N LYS A 152 15.24 1.16 17.19
CA LYS A 152 16.26 0.09 17.03
C LYS A 152 16.85 -0.38 18.34
N GLU A 153 16.91 0.51 19.31
CA GLU A 153 17.42 0.26 20.67
C GLU A 153 16.56 -0.75 21.45
N MET A 154 15.31 -0.95 21.01
CA MET A 154 14.35 -1.87 21.65
C MET A 154 14.22 -3.21 20.92
N LYS A 155 14.98 -3.45 19.85
CA LYS A 155 14.83 -4.65 18.99
C LYS A 155 15.03 -6.00 19.70
N GLU A 156 15.78 -6.03 20.81
CA GLU A 156 15.99 -7.25 21.60
C GLU A 156 14.82 -7.56 22.55
N GLN A 157 13.89 -6.62 22.69
CA GLN A 157 12.71 -6.81 23.54
C GLN A 157 11.55 -7.37 22.73
N ILE A 158 10.73 -8.19 23.39
CA ILE A 158 9.50 -8.72 22.77
C ILE A 158 8.40 -7.64 22.93
N PRO A 159 7.89 -7.05 21.83
CA PRO A 159 6.84 -6.07 21.93
C PRO A 159 5.53 -6.72 22.38
N SER A 160 4.72 -6.00 23.14
CA SER A 160 3.37 -6.46 23.53
C SER A 160 2.40 -6.50 22.35
N LEU A 161 2.77 -5.89 21.22
CA LEU A 161 1.94 -5.80 20.02
C LEU A 161 2.78 -6.12 18.79
N GLU A 162 2.31 -7.07 17.97
CA GLU A 162 2.88 -7.40 16.68
C GLU A 162 1.77 -7.59 15.65
N CYS A 163 1.97 -7.08 14.46
CA CYS A 163 1.15 -7.36 13.29
C CYS A 163 2.07 -7.69 12.12
N ARG A 164 1.75 -8.78 11.42
CA ARG A 164 2.54 -9.29 10.30
C ARG A 164 1.74 -9.21 9.02
N ALA A 165 2.35 -8.70 7.96
CA ALA A 165 1.79 -8.70 6.63
C ALA A 165 2.65 -9.56 5.71
N ARG A 166 2.06 -10.60 5.14
CA ARG A 166 2.69 -11.45 4.13
C ARG A 166 2.46 -10.81 2.77
N VAL A 167 3.51 -10.37 2.10
CA VAL A 167 3.46 -9.73 0.78
C VAL A 167 3.79 -10.77 -0.27
N LEU A 168 2.91 -10.95 -1.26
CA LEU A 168 3.08 -11.88 -2.38
C LEU A 168 3.18 -11.09 -3.67
N ASN A 169 4.25 -11.31 -4.43
CA ASN A 169 4.41 -10.72 -5.75
C ASN A 169 3.51 -11.45 -6.74
N ILE A 170 2.46 -10.76 -7.21
CA ILE A 170 1.50 -11.31 -8.17
C ILE A 170 1.69 -10.77 -9.59
N ASN A 171 2.83 -10.18 -9.90
CA ASN A 171 3.15 -9.85 -11.28
C ASN A 171 3.19 -11.11 -12.16
N PHE A 172 2.84 -10.96 -13.43
CA PHE A 172 2.80 -12.07 -14.35
C PHE A 172 4.15 -12.81 -14.43
N GLY A 173 4.12 -14.12 -14.25
CA GLY A 173 5.32 -14.96 -14.19
C GLY A 173 5.83 -15.25 -12.77
N HIS A 174 5.36 -14.54 -11.76
CA HIS A 174 5.68 -14.76 -10.35
C HIS A 174 4.69 -15.69 -9.65
N ASN A 175 5.06 -16.24 -8.49
CA ASN A 175 4.23 -17.10 -7.64
C ASN A 175 3.45 -18.16 -8.44
N ARG A 176 4.13 -18.90 -9.31
CA ARG A 176 3.52 -19.82 -10.29
C ARG A 176 2.58 -20.83 -9.65
N GLU A 177 2.97 -21.43 -8.52
CA GLU A 177 2.14 -22.41 -7.83
C GLU A 177 0.79 -21.79 -7.37
N LEU A 178 0.82 -20.58 -6.85
CA LEU A 178 -0.39 -19.82 -6.48
C LEU A 178 -1.25 -19.51 -7.72
N MET A 179 -0.62 -19.10 -8.82
CA MET A 179 -1.29 -18.79 -10.09
C MET A 179 -1.92 -20.03 -10.75
N GLU A 180 -1.32 -21.20 -10.57
CA GLU A 180 -1.89 -22.47 -11.06
C GLU A 180 -3.11 -22.90 -10.24
N LYS A 181 -3.11 -22.64 -8.93
CA LYS A 181 -4.21 -22.97 -8.02
C LYS A 181 -5.35 -21.95 -8.03
N CYS A 182 -5.07 -20.67 -8.37
CA CYS A 182 -6.08 -19.62 -8.47
C CYS A 182 -6.10 -19.04 -9.89
N GLN A 183 -6.98 -19.56 -10.72
CA GLN A 183 -7.14 -19.12 -12.12
C GLN A 183 -7.58 -17.67 -12.21
N ARG A 184 -8.42 -17.23 -11.28
CA ARG A 184 -8.91 -15.85 -11.21
C ARG A 184 -7.77 -14.87 -10.99
N LEU A 185 -6.86 -15.16 -10.06
CA LEU A 185 -5.67 -14.34 -9.78
C LEU A 185 -4.71 -14.31 -10.98
N ARG A 186 -4.51 -15.45 -11.62
CA ARG A 186 -3.71 -15.54 -12.85
C ARG A 186 -4.26 -14.67 -13.97
N GLN A 187 -5.58 -14.75 -14.22
CA GLN A 187 -6.23 -13.93 -15.25
C GLN A 187 -6.10 -12.45 -14.97
N TYR A 188 -6.23 -12.03 -13.69
CA TYR A 188 -6.01 -10.67 -13.27
C TYR A 188 -4.57 -10.21 -13.55
N SER A 189 -3.58 -10.98 -13.11
CA SER A 189 -2.15 -10.71 -13.30
C SER A 189 -1.79 -10.59 -14.78
N GLU A 190 -2.30 -11.49 -15.63
CA GLU A 190 -2.06 -11.47 -17.07
C GLU A 190 -2.70 -10.25 -17.74
N LEU A 191 -3.92 -9.86 -17.36
CA LEU A 191 -4.57 -8.66 -17.89
C LEU A 191 -3.79 -7.39 -17.57
N VAL A 192 -3.30 -7.26 -16.34
CA VAL A 192 -2.45 -6.11 -15.94
C VAL A 192 -1.16 -6.09 -16.74
N ALA A 193 -0.52 -7.24 -16.96
CA ALA A 193 0.70 -7.34 -17.77
C ALA A 193 0.47 -6.90 -19.22
N ILE A 194 -0.66 -7.27 -19.82
CA ILE A 194 -1.04 -6.84 -21.19
C ILE A 194 -1.18 -5.31 -21.26
N VAL A 195 -1.86 -4.70 -20.29
CA VAL A 195 -2.01 -3.23 -20.23
C VAL A 195 -0.65 -2.54 -20.18
N ARG A 196 0.23 -3.00 -19.28
CA ARG A 196 1.59 -2.45 -19.12
C ARG A 196 2.43 -2.59 -20.38
N ASP A 197 2.43 -3.77 -21.01
CA ASP A 197 3.17 -4.03 -22.25
C ASP A 197 2.79 -3.05 -23.38
N TYR A 198 1.50 -2.72 -23.52
CA TYR A 198 1.07 -1.74 -24.50
C TYR A 198 1.51 -0.31 -24.16
N LEU A 199 1.51 0.08 -22.88
CA LEU A 199 1.99 1.38 -22.42
C LEU A 199 3.50 1.53 -22.61
N GLU A 200 4.28 0.49 -22.26
CA GLU A 200 5.73 0.44 -22.45
C GLU A 200 6.14 0.54 -23.93
N LYS A 201 5.32 0.04 -24.85
CA LYS A 201 5.49 0.18 -26.30
C LYS A 201 5.17 1.58 -26.82
N GLY A 202 4.83 2.52 -25.93
CA GLY A 202 4.58 3.92 -26.28
C GLY A 202 3.20 4.15 -26.91
N MET A 203 2.24 3.25 -26.72
CA MET A 203 0.86 3.50 -27.11
C MET A 203 0.25 4.59 -26.24
N ASP A 204 -0.62 5.40 -26.84
CA ASP A 204 -1.46 6.27 -26.02
C ASP A 204 -2.42 5.45 -25.15
N LYS A 205 -2.84 6.05 -24.03
CA LYS A 205 -3.62 5.34 -23.00
C LYS A 205 -4.94 4.77 -23.55
N GLU A 206 -5.64 5.49 -24.39
CA GLU A 206 -6.93 5.06 -24.96
C GLU A 206 -6.75 3.87 -25.91
N GLU A 207 -5.71 3.89 -26.73
CA GLU A 207 -5.39 2.80 -27.64
C GLU A 207 -4.91 1.55 -26.88
N ALA A 208 -4.04 1.73 -25.90
CA ALA A 208 -3.57 0.66 -25.02
C ALA A 208 -4.76 -0.04 -24.32
N MET A 209 -5.71 0.75 -23.80
CA MET A 209 -6.95 0.26 -23.21
C MET A 209 -7.76 -0.61 -24.15
N ARG A 210 -8.06 -0.08 -25.32
CA ARG A 210 -8.88 -0.80 -26.29
C ARG A 210 -8.24 -2.12 -26.69
N LYS A 211 -6.92 -2.11 -26.97
CA LYS A 211 -6.18 -3.32 -27.33
C LYS A 211 -6.09 -4.32 -26.19
N ALA A 212 -5.86 -3.86 -24.96
CA ALA A 212 -5.82 -4.74 -23.80
C ALA A 212 -7.19 -5.40 -23.54
N TRP A 213 -8.29 -4.66 -23.73
CA TRP A 213 -9.65 -5.22 -23.66
C TRP A 213 -9.89 -6.27 -24.74
N GLU A 214 -9.59 -5.95 -26.02
CA GLU A 214 -9.75 -6.87 -27.13
C GLU A 214 -8.94 -8.17 -26.92
N GLU A 215 -7.70 -8.03 -26.46
CA GLU A 215 -6.82 -9.16 -26.19
C GLU A 215 -7.25 -9.96 -24.97
N GLY A 216 -7.66 -9.28 -23.89
CA GLY A 216 -8.21 -9.93 -22.70
C GLY A 216 -9.46 -10.76 -23.02
N MET A 217 -10.40 -10.21 -23.80
CA MET A 217 -11.58 -10.93 -24.27
C MET A 217 -11.21 -12.12 -25.16
N LYS A 218 -10.27 -11.93 -26.09
CA LYS A 218 -9.81 -13.01 -26.98
C LYS A 218 -9.13 -14.15 -26.22
N ARG A 219 -8.37 -13.85 -25.16
CA ARG A 219 -7.70 -14.85 -24.31
C ARG A 219 -8.60 -15.44 -23.24
N GLY A 220 -9.83 -14.93 -23.07
CA GLY A 220 -10.75 -15.40 -22.03
C GLY A 220 -10.43 -14.91 -20.62
N LEU A 221 -9.71 -13.77 -20.49
CA LEU A 221 -9.32 -13.22 -19.20
C LEU A 221 -10.46 -12.40 -18.61
N LEU A 222 -10.90 -12.72 -17.39
CA LEU A 222 -11.93 -11.98 -16.64
C LEU A 222 -13.14 -11.60 -17.51
N THR A 223 -13.57 -12.47 -18.40
CA THR A 223 -14.60 -12.19 -19.43
C THR A 223 -15.94 -11.77 -18.85
N ASP A 224 -16.30 -12.28 -17.68
CA ASP A 224 -17.50 -11.90 -16.94
C ASP A 224 -17.50 -10.42 -16.52
N ILE A 225 -16.34 -9.86 -16.20
CA ILE A 225 -16.15 -8.45 -15.86
C ILE A 225 -16.00 -7.61 -17.14
N LEU A 226 -15.11 -8.03 -18.05
CA LEU A 226 -14.80 -7.29 -19.27
C LEU A 226 -16.01 -7.19 -20.20
N SER A 227 -16.92 -8.16 -20.22
CA SER A 227 -18.13 -8.11 -21.04
C SER A 227 -19.20 -7.18 -20.48
N ARG A 228 -19.27 -6.98 -19.17
CA ARG A 228 -20.24 -6.10 -18.52
C ARG A 228 -19.81 -4.64 -18.55
N ASN A 229 -18.55 -4.37 -18.22
CA ASN A 229 -18.03 -3.03 -17.95
C ASN A 229 -16.64 -2.79 -18.58
N GLY A 230 -16.36 -3.35 -19.76
CA GLY A 230 -15.01 -3.42 -20.33
C GLY A 230 -14.26 -2.09 -20.40
N THR A 231 -14.92 -1.03 -20.84
CA THR A 231 -14.32 0.30 -20.90
C THR A 231 -14.05 0.90 -19.52
N GLU A 232 -14.92 0.60 -18.53
CA GLU A 232 -14.78 1.07 -17.16
C GLU A 232 -13.66 0.34 -16.43
N VAL A 233 -13.59 -0.99 -16.57
CA VAL A 233 -12.53 -1.83 -15.99
C VAL A 233 -11.16 -1.40 -16.48
N ILE A 234 -11.02 -1.16 -17.76
CA ILE A 234 -9.75 -0.74 -18.35
C ILE A 234 -9.42 0.70 -17.95
N ALA A 235 -10.41 1.59 -17.87
CA ALA A 235 -10.22 2.92 -17.31
C ALA A 235 -9.75 2.90 -15.84
N MET A 236 -10.20 1.92 -15.04
CA MET A 236 -9.73 1.72 -13.66
C MET A 236 -8.27 1.26 -13.62
N LEU A 237 -7.87 0.30 -14.44
CA LEU A 237 -6.47 -0.14 -14.53
C LEU A 237 -5.52 1.01 -14.90
N LEU A 238 -5.95 1.89 -15.80
CA LEU A 238 -5.17 3.09 -16.14
C LEU A 238 -5.12 4.12 -15.02
N LYS A 239 -6.21 4.30 -14.30
CA LYS A 239 -6.19 5.17 -13.11
C LYS A 239 -5.28 4.63 -12.02
N GLU A 240 -5.22 3.32 -11.84
CA GLU A 240 -4.27 2.68 -10.94
C GLU A 240 -2.83 2.98 -11.39
N TYR A 241 -2.56 2.90 -12.69
CA TYR A 241 -1.27 3.26 -13.29
C TYR A 241 -0.94 4.75 -13.13
N ASP A 242 -1.87 5.65 -13.45
CA ASP A 242 -1.68 7.11 -13.30
C ASP A 242 -1.47 7.52 -11.84
N LEU A 243 -2.12 6.84 -10.90
CA LEU A 243 -1.91 7.05 -9.46
C LEU A 243 -0.53 6.57 -9.01
N GLU A 244 -0.05 5.50 -9.59
CA GLU A 244 1.29 4.96 -9.31
C GLU A 244 2.35 5.94 -9.80
N GLU A 245 2.25 6.41 -11.03
CA GLU A 245 3.12 7.43 -11.62
C GLU A 245 3.07 8.75 -10.83
N ALA A 246 1.88 9.21 -10.45
CA ALA A 246 1.70 10.40 -9.62
C ALA A 246 2.27 10.23 -8.21
N LYS A 247 2.11 9.05 -7.58
CA LYS A 247 2.71 8.75 -6.26
C LYS A 247 4.23 8.73 -6.32
N GLU A 248 4.82 8.15 -7.35
CA GLU A 248 6.27 8.16 -7.53
C GLU A 248 6.79 9.57 -7.78
N TYR A 249 6.09 10.37 -8.56
CA TYR A 249 6.41 11.78 -8.75
C TYR A 249 6.38 12.55 -7.42
N TRP A 250 5.30 12.42 -6.64
CA TRP A 250 5.18 13.10 -5.34
C TRP A 250 6.19 12.60 -4.31
N LYS A 251 6.53 11.30 -4.31
CA LYS A 251 7.62 10.78 -3.45
C LYS A 251 8.96 11.39 -3.81
N LYS A 252 9.25 11.51 -5.11
CA LYS A 252 10.49 12.11 -5.59
C LYS A 252 10.55 13.59 -5.21
N GLU A 253 9.47 14.32 -5.43
CA GLU A 253 9.36 15.74 -5.06
C GLU A 253 9.51 15.93 -3.54
N ALA A 254 8.83 15.13 -2.73
CA ALA A 254 8.94 15.16 -1.27
C ALA A 254 10.36 14.81 -0.78
N ALA A 255 11.03 13.85 -1.42
CA ALA A 255 12.41 13.51 -1.09
C ALA A 255 13.38 14.64 -1.45
N GLU A 256 13.19 15.30 -2.59
CA GLU A 256 13.98 16.46 -3.00
C GLU A 256 13.75 17.65 -2.05
N GLU A 257 12.51 17.88 -1.63
CA GLU A 257 12.15 18.93 -0.69
C GLU A 257 12.73 18.67 0.71
N ALA A 258 12.61 17.41 1.20
CA ALA A 258 13.24 17.00 2.46
C ALA A 258 14.78 17.14 2.43
N THR A 259 15.41 16.83 1.30
CA THR A 259 16.86 17.01 1.12
C THR A 259 17.23 18.49 1.14
N LYS A 260 16.47 19.36 0.47
CA LYS A 260 16.67 20.82 0.50
C LYS A 260 16.50 21.38 1.92
N GLU A 261 15.48 20.92 2.64
CA GLU A 261 15.21 21.34 4.02
C GLU A 261 16.33 20.89 4.96
N ALA A 262 16.78 19.63 4.85
CA ALA A 262 17.91 19.11 5.62
C ALA A 262 19.19 19.90 5.36
N THR A 263 19.49 20.20 4.09
CA THR A 263 20.64 21.01 3.69
C THR A 263 20.54 22.43 4.26
N SER A 264 19.35 23.05 4.18
CA SER A 264 19.11 24.39 4.72
C SER A 264 19.27 24.43 6.24
N ARG A 265 18.76 23.41 6.95
CA ARG A 265 18.94 23.28 8.41
C ARG A 265 20.41 23.11 8.79
N THR A 266 21.16 22.30 8.04
CA THR A 266 22.60 22.11 8.28
C THR A 266 23.35 23.41 8.09
N LEU A 267 23.14 24.13 6.98
CA LEU A 267 23.75 25.44 6.74
C LEU A 267 23.40 26.49 7.82
N ALA A 268 22.18 26.48 8.30
CA ALA A 268 21.76 27.38 9.37
C ALA A 268 22.46 27.06 10.70
N ARG A 269 22.59 25.77 11.05
CA ARG A 269 23.34 25.31 12.24
C ARG A 269 24.81 25.68 12.16
N ASP A 270 25.44 25.43 11.02
CA ASP A 270 26.83 25.77 10.76
C ASP A 270 27.06 27.27 10.91
N ARG A 271 26.19 28.09 10.35
CA ARG A 271 26.26 29.56 10.46
C ARG A 271 26.17 30.01 11.91
N ILE A 272 25.25 29.47 12.70
CA ILE A 272 25.10 29.78 14.12
C ILE A 272 26.37 29.39 14.88
N LEU A 273 26.91 28.17 14.64
CA LEU A 273 28.15 27.74 15.30
C LEU A 273 29.31 28.67 15.00
N PHE A 274 29.55 29.01 13.74
CA PHE A 274 30.66 29.88 13.33
C PHE A 274 30.49 31.30 13.90
N ASP A 275 29.27 31.83 13.91
CA ASP A 275 28.98 33.15 14.51
C ASP A 275 29.29 33.18 16.01
N LEU A 276 28.90 32.14 16.76
CA LEU A 276 29.21 31.96 18.16
C LEU A 276 30.73 31.86 18.41
N LEU A 277 31.45 31.05 17.64
CA LEU A 277 32.89 30.89 17.78
C LEU A 277 33.63 32.19 17.48
N LEU A 278 33.21 32.94 16.47
CA LEU A 278 33.81 34.24 16.13
C LEU A 278 33.50 35.30 17.21
N THR A 279 32.28 35.34 17.73
CA THR A 279 31.88 36.26 18.78
C THR A 279 32.64 36.00 20.08
N GLN A 280 32.97 34.71 20.37
CA GLN A 280 33.77 34.32 21.53
C GLN A 280 35.27 34.36 21.30
N GLU A 281 35.75 34.92 20.17
CA GLU A 281 37.14 34.99 19.75
C GLU A 281 37.88 33.65 19.67
N ARG A 282 37.11 32.53 19.50
CA ARG A 282 37.65 31.14 19.39
C ARG A 282 38.10 30.83 17.96
N TYR A 283 38.94 31.64 17.37
CA TYR A 283 39.32 31.59 15.95
C TYR A 283 40.00 30.30 15.53
N GLU A 284 40.86 29.71 16.37
CA GLU A 284 41.55 28.45 16.03
C GLU A 284 40.61 27.27 16.02
N GLU A 285 39.58 27.28 16.87
CA GLU A 285 38.55 26.28 16.87
C GLU A 285 37.60 26.42 15.67
N ALA A 286 37.27 27.62 15.26
CA ALA A 286 36.53 27.89 14.04
C ALA A 286 37.29 27.38 12.80
N LYS A 287 38.62 27.63 12.71
CA LYS A 287 39.44 27.11 11.63
C LYS A 287 39.50 25.58 11.59
N ARG A 288 39.55 24.95 12.77
CA ARG A 288 39.58 23.51 12.89
C ARG A 288 38.24 22.92 12.50
N ALA A 289 37.13 23.44 12.99
CA ALA A 289 35.76 22.99 12.67
C ALA A 289 35.46 23.09 11.17
N ALA A 290 35.97 24.13 10.50
CA ALA A 290 35.82 24.28 9.06
C ALA A 290 36.53 23.19 8.21
N LYS A 291 37.48 22.43 8.81
CA LYS A 291 38.30 21.42 8.12
C LYS A 291 38.06 19.99 8.65
N ASP A 292 37.47 19.86 9.82
CA ASP A 292 37.27 18.60 10.54
C ASP A 292 35.78 18.45 10.90
N PRO A 293 35.01 17.70 10.10
CA PRO A 293 33.57 17.51 10.32
C PRO A 293 33.24 16.87 11.69
N ASP A 294 34.09 15.97 12.17
CA ASP A 294 33.87 15.31 13.46
C ASP A 294 34.05 16.30 14.61
N TYR A 295 35.05 17.19 14.51
CA TYR A 295 35.25 18.25 15.44
C TYR A 295 34.13 19.31 15.41
N GLN A 296 33.64 19.63 14.21
CA GLN A 296 32.47 20.50 14.05
C GLN A 296 31.23 19.89 14.73
N MET A 297 30.96 18.60 14.52
CA MET A 297 29.84 17.90 15.17
C MET A 297 29.98 17.90 16.70
N LYS A 298 31.18 17.75 17.22
CA LYS A 298 31.44 17.84 18.67
C LYS A 298 31.06 19.22 19.21
N LEU A 299 31.45 20.29 18.52
CA LEU A 299 31.12 21.67 18.94
C LEU A 299 29.62 21.95 18.81
N LEU A 300 28.94 21.48 17.77
CA LEU A 300 27.48 21.59 17.63
C LEU A 300 26.78 20.97 18.85
N ASN A 301 27.21 19.78 19.27
CA ASN A 301 26.66 19.12 20.46
C ASN A 301 26.99 19.85 21.74
N GLU A 302 28.21 20.46 21.88
CA GLU A 302 28.62 21.26 23.04
C GLU A 302 27.73 22.49 23.20
N TYR A 303 27.36 23.15 22.11
CA TYR A 303 26.49 24.31 22.10
C TYR A 303 24.99 23.99 22.08
N GLY A 304 24.62 22.73 21.91
CA GLY A 304 23.21 22.29 21.82
C GLY A 304 22.49 22.75 20.56
N ILE A 305 23.20 22.85 19.43
CA ILE A 305 22.71 23.35 18.12
C ILE A 305 22.44 22.21 17.18
#